data_0466ad9ab9b28c08dea0c85af4b48dd0
#
_entry.id   0466ad9ab9b28c08dea0c85af4b48dd0
#
_cell.length_a   1.000
_cell.length_b   1.000
_cell.length_c   1.000
_cell.angle_alpha   90.00
_cell.angle_beta   90.00
_cell.angle_gamma   90.00
#
_symmetry.space_group_name_H-M   'P 1'
#
loop_
_entity.id
_entity.type
_entity.pdbx_description
1 polymer ?
#
loop_
_entity_poly.entity_id
_entity_poly.type
_entity_poly.pdbx_seq_one_letter_code
_entity_poly.pdbx_strand_id
1 'polypeptide(L)'
;MNEPFTKWDAAEHVRTPEDARLYLQACAKEDPGDGSLIRAALNDVARAGNMSKLASDVGMSREGLYKALSENGNPTFATIMRITRALGLQVRITA
;
A
#
# COMPACT_ATOMS: atom_id res chain seq x y z
N MET A 1 -6.55 -1.56 22.96
CA MET A 1 -6.42 -0.33 22.21
C MET A 1 -7.02 -0.50 20.81
N ASN A 2 -7.71 0.49 20.39
CA ASN A 2 -8.33 0.42 19.07
C ASN A 2 -7.44 1.08 18.05
N GLU A 3 -7.18 0.34 17.01
CA GLU A 3 -6.52 0.93 15.85
C GLU A 3 -7.53 1.81 15.14
N PRO A 4 -7.11 2.97 14.66
CA PRO A 4 -8.02 3.82 13.87
C PRO A 4 -8.49 3.11 12.62
N PHE A 5 -7.67 2.19 12.07
CA PHE A 5 -8.02 1.44 10.89
C PHE A 5 -7.68 -0.02 11.09
N THR A 6 -8.64 -0.90 10.81
CA THR A 6 -8.35 -2.32 10.65
C THR A 6 -8.23 -2.57 9.16
N LYS A 7 -7.65 -3.71 8.78
CA LYS A 7 -7.58 -4.08 7.37
C LYS A 7 -8.94 -4.11 6.73
N TRP A 8 -9.92 -4.59 7.49
CA TRP A 8 -11.27 -4.70 7.03
C TRP A 8 -11.87 -3.33 6.74
N ASP A 9 -11.69 -2.39 7.67
CA ASP A 9 -12.20 -1.04 7.52
C ASP A 9 -11.52 -0.31 6.38
N ALA A 10 -10.21 -0.47 6.26
CA ALA A 10 -9.45 0.17 5.20
C ALA A 10 -9.95 -0.25 3.82
N ALA A 11 -10.18 -1.55 3.63
CA ALA A 11 -10.65 -2.06 2.34
C ALA A 11 -12.00 -1.47 1.97
N GLU A 12 -12.86 -1.21 2.95
CA GLU A 12 -14.16 -0.63 2.69
C GLU A 12 -14.09 0.86 2.42
N HIS A 13 -13.13 1.55 3.01
CA HIS A 13 -13.06 3.01 2.94
C HIS A 13 -12.18 3.52 1.80
N VAL A 14 -11.31 2.69 1.27
CA VAL A 14 -10.42 3.09 0.19
C VAL A 14 -11.11 2.82 -1.14
N ARG A 15 -11.79 3.82 -1.68
CA ARG A 15 -12.56 3.70 -2.91
C ARG A 15 -12.04 4.59 -4.04
N THR A 16 -11.26 5.59 -3.71
CA THR A 16 -10.73 6.55 -4.67
C THR A 16 -9.24 6.73 -4.43
N PRO A 17 -8.51 7.29 -5.41
CA PRO A 17 -7.10 7.63 -5.18
C PRO A 17 -6.91 8.57 -4.00
N GLU A 18 -7.86 9.47 -3.76
CA GLU A 18 -7.79 10.39 -2.63
C GLU A 18 -7.88 9.63 -1.30
N ASP A 19 -8.80 8.67 -1.21
CA ASP A 19 -8.93 7.83 -0.02
C ASP A 19 -7.62 7.09 0.24
N ALA A 20 -7.01 6.54 -0.82
CA ALA A 20 -5.75 5.82 -0.71
C ALA A 20 -4.63 6.74 -0.20
N ARG A 21 -4.59 7.96 -0.73
CA ARG A 21 -3.58 8.94 -0.32
C ARG A 21 -3.70 9.27 1.16
N LEU A 22 -4.92 9.52 1.62
CA LEU A 22 -5.15 9.88 3.01
C LEU A 22 -4.83 8.71 3.95
N TYR A 23 -5.21 7.51 3.57
CA TYR A 23 -4.92 6.32 4.36
C TYR A 23 -3.42 6.09 4.46
N LEU A 24 -2.73 6.17 3.33
CA LEU A 24 -1.28 5.97 3.32
C LEU A 24 -0.54 7.03 4.12
N GLN A 25 -1.00 8.28 4.06
CA GLN A 25 -0.42 9.35 4.87
C GLN A 25 -0.56 9.07 6.36
N ALA A 26 -1.74 8.62 6.77
CA ALA A 26 -1.98 8.31 8.17
C ALA A 26 -1.08 7.18 8.64
N CYS A 27 -0.95 6.14 7.82
CA CYS A 27 -0.09 5.02 8.17
C CYS A 27 1.38 5.39 8.18
N ALA A 28 1.80 6.28 7.29
CA ALA A 28 3.18 6.73 7.26
C ALA A 28 3.56 7.48 8.53
N LYS A 29 2.62 8.25 9.08
CA LYS A 29 2.85 8.96 10.34
C LYS A 29 3.01 8.01 11.51
N GLU A 30 2.27 6.90 11.48
CA GLU A 30 2.26 5.94 12.57
C GLU A 30 3.32 4.86 12.40
N ASP A 31 4.00 4.83 11.27
CA ASP A 31 4.98 3.78 10.99
C ASP A 31 6.11 3.84 12.02
N PRO A 32 6.53 2.67 12.55
CA PRO A 32 7.60 2.67 13.57
C PRO A 32 8.98 3.03 13.03
N GLY A 33 9.13 3.18 11.73
CA GLY A 33 10.39 3.58 11.13
C GLY A 33 11.02 2.52 10.24
N ASP A 34 10.41 1.34 10.16
CA ASP A 34 10.92 0.24 9.34
C ASP A 34 10.08 0.01 8.08
N GLY A 35 9.06 0.83 7.85
CA GLY A 35 8.22 0.69 6.67
C GLY A 35 7.14 -0.37 6.78
N SER A 36 7.05 -1.07 7.92
CA SER A 36 6.11 -2.18 8.05
C SER A 36 4.67 -1.75 7.93
N LEU A 37 4.32 -0.62 8.51
CA LEU A 37 2.95 -0.13 8.45
C LEU A 37 2.63 0.44 7.07
N ILE A 38 3.60 1.06 6.44
CA ILE A 38 3.44 1.56 5.06
C ILE A 38 3.22 0.38 4.11
N ARG A 39 4.00 -0.69 4.26
CA ARG A 39 3.83 -1.89 3.45
C ARG A 39 2.44 -2.49 3.65
N ALA A 40 1.99 -2.60 4.91
CA ALA A 40 0.66 -3.12 5.20
C ALA A 40 -0.43 -2.25 4.59
N ALA A 41 -0.26 -0.94 4.63
CA ALA A 41 -1.21 -0.01 4.05
C ALA A 41 -1.27 -0.16 2.52
N LEU A 42 -0.12 -0.34 1.88
CA LEU A 42 -0.09 -0.57 0.44
C LEU A 42 -0.80 -1.87 0.08
N ASN A 43 -0.66 -2.89 0.91
CA ASN A 43 -1.38 -4.13 0.72
C ASN A 43 -2.89 -3.91 0.78
N ASP A 44 -3.35 -3.15 1.77
CA ASP A 44 -4.77 -2.85 1.92
C ASP A 44 -5.30 -2.06 0.72
N VAL A 45 -4.57 -1.06 0.26
CA VAL A 45 -4.96 -0.25 -0.89
C VAL A 45 -5.00 -1.12 -2.15
N ALA A 46 -4.00 -1.97 -2.35
CA ALA A 46 -3.95 -2.84 -3.52
C ALA A 46 -5.12 -3.82 -3.52
N ARG A 47 -5.46 -4.37 -2.36
CA ARG A 47 -6.56 -5.32 -2.26
C ARG A 47 -7.93 -4.66 -2.42
N ALA A 48 -8.04 -3.39 -2.09
CA ALA A 48 -9.27 -2.63 -2.30
C ALA A 48 -9.53 -2.37 -3.78
N GLY A 49 -8.48 -2.41 -4.59
CA GLY A 49 -8.58 -2.20 -6.03
C GLY A 49 -8.48 -3.50 -6.81
N ASN A 50 -7.92 -3.41 -8.00
CA ASN A 50 -7.76 -4.57 -8.87
C ASN A 50 -6.31 -5.08 -8.80
N MET A 51 -6.10 -6.14 -8.03
CA MET A 51 -4.78 -6.72 -7.83
C MET A 51 -4.15 -7.23 -9.13
N SER A 52 -4.95 -7.83 -10.00
CA SER A 52 -4.43 -8.37 -11.25
C SER A 52 -3.93 -7.26 -12.17
N LYS A 53 -4.68 -6.17 -12.23
CA LYS A 53 -4.26 -5.02 -13.03
C LYS A 53 -3.02 -4.38 -12.43
N LEU A 54 -2.98 -4.22 -11.12
CA LEU A 54 -1.82 -3.63 -10.47
C LEU A 54 -0.56 -4.48 -10.70
N ALA A 55 -0.69 -5.79 -10.55
CA ALA A 55 0.43 -6.69 -10.80
C ALA A 55 0.96 -6.54 -12.23
N SER A 56 0.04 -6.51 -13.19
CA SER A 56 0.41 -6.31 -14.59
C SER A 56 1.12 -4.98 -14.79
N ASP A 57 0.59 -3.91 -14.20
CA ASP A 57 1.16 -2.58 -14.36
C ASP A 57 2.58 -2.48 -13.79
N VAL A 58 2.88 -3.22 -12.73
CA VAL A 58 4.21 -3.18 -12.12
C VAL A 58 5.13 -4.31 -12.60
N GLY A 59 4.66 -5.12 -13.57
CA GLY A 59 5.47 -6.17 -14.15
C GLY A 59 5.70 -7.37 -13.25
N MET A 60 4.72 -7.69 -12.39
CA MET A 60 4.80 -8.80 -11.46
C MET A 60 3.63 -9.75 -11.66
N SER A 61 3.80 -11.00 -11.21
CA SER A 61 2.65 -11.88 -11.11
C SER A 61 1.78 -11.42 -9.94
N ARG A 62 0.50 -11.78 -9.97
CA ARG A 62 -0.40 -11.48 -8.89
C ARG A 62 0.09 -12.08 -7.57
N GLU A 63 0.56 -13.34 -7.63
CA GLU A 63 1.10 -14.00 -6.45
C GLU A 63 2.35 -13.31 -5.93
N GLY A 64 3.23 -12.89 -6.83
CA GLY A 64 4.44 -12.16 -6.47
C GLY A 64 4.12 -10.85 -5.77
N LEU A 65 3.10 -10.15 -6.27
CA LEU A 65 2.69 -8.88 -5.65
C LEU A 65 2.12 -9.13 -4.26
N TYR A 66 1.25 -10.13 -4.10
CA TYR A 66 0.72 -10.49 -2.78
C TYR A 66 1.84 -10.81 -1.81
N LYS A 67 2.81 -11.61 -2.27
CA LYS A 67 3.91 -12.02 -1.43
C LYS A 67 4.77 -10.83 -1.02
N ALA A 68 5.05 -9.96 -1.95
CA ALA A 68 5.88 -8.77 -1.67
C ALA A 68 5.24 -7.86 -0.62
N LEU A 69 3.92 -7.73 -0.65
CA LEU A 69 3.20 -6.84 0.26
C LEU A 69 2.70 -7.54 1.52
N SER A 70 2.95 -8.85 1.66
CA SER A 70 2.54 -9.59 2.84
C SER A 70 3.40 -9.22 4.05
N GLU A 71 2.97 -9.68 5.21
CA GLU A 71 3.68 -9.41 6.47
C GLU A 71 5.15 -9.84 6.40
N ASN A 72 5.42 -10.93 5.73
CA ASN A 72 6.77 -11.46 5.58
C ASN A 72 7.46 -10.95 4.31
N GLY A 73 6.81 -10.08 3.57
CA GLY A 73 7.35 -9.55 2.36
C GLY A 73 8.37 -8.45 2.62
N ASN A 74 9.29 -8.31 1.68
CA ASN A 74 10.31 -7.28 1.77
C ASN A 74 10.54 -6.71 0.38
N PRO A 75 9.57 -5.93 -0.14
CA PRO A 75 9.70 -5.38 -1.48
C PRO A 75 10.85 -4.39 -1.57
N THR A 76 11.50 -4.37 -2.72
CA THR A 76 12.56 -3.39 -2.94
C THR A 76 11.96 -2.00 -3.03
N PHE A 77 12.81 -1.01 -2.83
CA PHE A 77 12.38 0.38 -2.99
C PHE A 77 11.84 0.61 -4.41
N ALA A 78 12.48 0.03 -5.41
CA ALA A 78 12.03 0.17 -6.79
C ALA A 78 10.61 -0.40 -6.97
N THR A 79 10.33 -1.54 -6.35
CA THR A 79 9.00 -2.14 -6.39
C THR A 79 7.97 -1.23 -5.73
N ILE A 80 8.30 -0.68 -4.57
CA ILE A 80 7.42 0.26 -3.88
C ILE A 80 7.11 1.47 -4.76
N MET A 81 8.14 2.01 -5.42
CA MET A 81 7.93 3.16 -6.31
C MET A 81 7.02 2.83 -7.48
N ARG A 82 7.17 1.63 -8.06
CA ARG A 82 6.30 1.20 -9.16
C ARG A 82 4.86 1.05 -8.69
N ILE A 83 4.66 0.48 -7.52
CA ILE A 83 3.32 0.27 -6.96
C ILE A 83 2.65 1.62 -6.71
N THR A 84 3.33 2.54 -6.03
CA THR A 84 2.74 3.84 -5.75
C THR A 84 2.39 4.60 -7.03
N ARG A 85 3.27 4.53 -8.02
CA ARG A 85 3.04 5.19 -9.29
C ARG A 85 1.85 4.58 -10.03
N ALA A 86 1.74 3.25 -10.02
CA ALA A 86 0.61 2.56 -10.65
C ALA A 86 -0.71 2.88 -9.97
N LEU A 87 -0.68 3.21 -8.68
CA LEU A 87 -1.87 3.61 -7.94
C LEU A 87 -2.21 5.09 -8.13
N GLY A 88 -1.43 5.81 -8.93
CA GLY A 88 -1.66 7.23 -9.17
C GLY A 88 -1.18 8.13 -8.05
N LEU A 89 -0.25 7.64 -7.24
CA LEU A 89 0.24 8.38 -6.08
C LEU A 89 1.67 8.85 -6.30
N GLN A 90 2.07 9.85 -5.54
CA GLN A 90 3.43 10.36 -5.54
C GLN A 90 4.04 10.17 -4.16
N VAL A 91 5.30 9.79 -4.14
CA VAL A 91 6.06 9.74 -2.88
C VAL A 91 6.73 11.09 -2.70
N ARG A 92 6.50 11.72 -1.56
CA ARG A 92 7.10 13.02 -1.23
C ARG A 92 7.76 12.90 0.13
N ILE A 93 8.93 13.47 0.24
CA ILE A 93 9.67 13.49 1.50
C ILE A 93 9.76 14.95 1.94
N THR A 94 9.20 15.23 3.10
CA THR A 94 9.18 16.60 3.63
C THR A 94 9.67 16.58 5.06
N ALA A 95 10.23 17.71 5.47
CA ALA A 95 10.68 17.85 6.85
C ALA A 95 9.49 18.22 7.75
#